data_baff39c59bda6d81607cb8cfbb5ebd09
#
_entry.id   baff39c59bda6d81607cb8cfbb5ebd09
#
_cell.length_a   1.000
_cell.length_b   1.000
_cell.length_c   1.000
_cell.angle_alpha   90.00
_cell.angle_beta   90.00
_cell.angle_gamma   90.00
#
_symmetry.space_group_name_H-M   'P 1'
#
loop_
_entity.id
_entity.type
_entity.pdbx_description
1 polymer ?
#
loop_
_entity_poly.entity_id
_entity_poly.type
_entity_poly.pdbx_seq_one_letter_code
_entity_poly.pdbx_strand_id
1 'polypeptide(L)'
;MAYPIEHKLVIGVASSALFDLAESHQVYLDSGPEEYRKYQEAHIDTVLPRGVAFPFIRRFLNINKHYPRQSPVEVVLFSRNSPETGLRVMHSIAHYGLDISRAAFMTGKSPYPYLPAFNASLFLSANEDDVRSALACDYPAGLVLPSRTEDDENDEELRVAFDFDGVIADDEAETVFKRNNDVDEFHAHETLNVGTPHRPGPLADLFQKLATMQRLEEKAQRRDPGYKKILRIAIITARNAPSHERVVTTLKSWGVAADETFFLGGMDKSRVLSVFKPHIFFDDQLSHLKSAGGTIPMVHVPFGIANVRA
;
A
#
# COMPACT_ATOMS: atom_id res chain seq x y z
N MET A 1 27.80 -6.81 12.36
CA MET A 1 26.68 -7.73 12.06
C MET A 1 25.99 -7.23 10.80
N ALA A 2 25.51 -8.14 9.93
CA ALA A 2 24.71 -7.74 8.76
C ALA A 2 23.39 -7.11 9.24
N TYR A 3 22.86 -6.17 8.45
CA TYR A 3 21.58 -5.53 8.77
C TYR A 3 20.43 -6.54 8.53
N PRO A 4 19.56 -6.78 9.52
CA PRO A 4 18.58 -7.88 9.47
C PRO A 4 17.32 -7.52 8.69
N ILE A 5 17.46 -7.14 7.40
CA ILE A 5 16.33 -6.69 6.57
C ILE A 5 15.28 -7.80 6.36
N GLU A 6 15.71 -9.07 6.39
CA GLU A 6 14.85 -10.25 6.21
C GLU A 6 13.84 -10.42 7.35
N HIS A 7 14.06 -9.78 8.48
CA HIS A 7 13.19 -9.86 9.66
C HIS A 7 12.26 -8.65 9.80
N LYS A 8 12.30 -7.75 8.82
CA LYS A 8 11.50 -6.53 8.82
C LYS A 8 10.36 -6.62 7.81
N LEU A 9 9.27 -5.92 8.10
CA LEU A 9 8.31 -5.55 7.09
C LEU A 9 8.85 -4.35 6.33
N VAL A 10 9.19 -4.56 5.05
CA VAL A 10 9.82 -3.54 4.23
C VAL A 10 8.82 -2.97 3.22
N ILE A 11 8.72 -1.65 3.16
CA ILE A 11 7.97 -0.94 2.12
C ILE A 11 8.94 -0.18 1.24
N GLY A 12 8.91 -0.47 -0.05
CA GLY A 12 9.52 0.37 -1.07
C GLY A 12 8.59 1.52 -1.43
N VAL A 13 9.08 2.74 -1.47
CA VAL A 13 8.30 3.90 -1.89
C VAL A 13 9.03 4.69 -2.95
N ALA A 14 8.34 5.01 -4.06
CA ALA A 14 8.88 5.92 -5.06
C ALA A 14 8.86 7.36 -4.54
N SER A 15 9.85 8.17 -4.94
CA SER A 15 9.87 9.60 -4.61
C SER A 15 8.59 10.32 -5.04
N SER A 16 7.99 9.93 -6.16
CA SER A 16 6.72 10.47 -6.69
C SER A 16 5.48 10.06 -5.90
N ALA A 17 5.54 9.01 -5.09
CA ALA A 17 4.46 8.63 -4.18
C ALA A 17 4.62 9.28 -2.80
N LEU A 18 5.88 9.45 -2.36
CA LEU A 18 6.21 10.04 -1.06
C LEU A 18 6.06 11.57 -1.06
N PHE A 19 6.45 12.22 -2.15
CA PHE A 19 6.39 13.68 -2.32
C PHE A 19 5.61 14.08 -3.57
N ASP A 20 5.03 15.27 -3.55
CA ASP A 20 4.48 15.90 -4.75
C ASP A 20 5.64 16.45 -5.59
N LEU A 21 5.82 15.87 -6.76
CA LEU A 21 6.86 16.24 -7.73
C LEU A 21 6.28 16.89 -8.98
N ALA A 22 5.00 17.33 -8.97
CA ALA A 22 4.31 17.82 -10.16
C ALA A 22 5.06 18.98 -10.82
N GLU A 23 5.52 19.97 -10.03
CA GLU A 23 6.26 21.12 -10.53
C GLU A 23 7.58 20.72 -11.22
N SER A 24 8.39 19.92 -10.54
CA SER A 24 9.68 19.46 -11.09
C SER A 24 9.50 18.50 -12.29
N HIS A 25 8.45 17.70 -12.27
CA HIS A 25 8.10 16.84 -13.40
C HIS A 25 7.68 17.65 -14.64
N GLN A 26 6.98 18.77 -14.43
CA GLN A 26 6.63 19.68 -15.53
C GLN A 26 7.88 20.26 -16.20
N VAL A 27 8.90 20.67 -15.40
CA VAL A 27 10.20 21.13 -15.94
C VAL A 27 10.85 20.04 -16.79
N TYR A 28 10.77 18.77 -16.35
CA TYR A 28 11.31 17.65 -17.14
C TYR A 28 10.59 17.48 -18.48
N LEU A 29 9.25 17.58 -18.48
CA LEU A 29 8.45 17.44 -19.71
C LEU A 29 8.68 18.59 -20.70
N ASP A 30 8.79 19.83 -20.20
CA ASP A 30 8.89 21.02 -21.04
C ASP A 30 10.31 21.23 -21.59
N SER A 31 11.35 20.89 -20.81
CA SER A 31 12.71 21.32 -21.05
C SER A 31 13.75 20.19 -21.04
N GLY A 32 13.33 18.97 -20.72
CA GLY A 32 14.17 17.78 -20.75
C GLY A 32 15.06 17.57 -19.52
N PRO A 33 15.89 16.51 -19.52
CA PRO A 33 16.61 16.04 -18.34
C PRO A 33 17.68 17.00 -17.84
N GLU A 34 18.31 17.80 -18.72
CA GLU A 34 19.37 18.71 -18.31
C GLU A 34 18.83 19.90 -17.52
N GLU A 35 17.74 20.50 -18.01
CA GLU A 35 17.07 21.61 -17.27
C GLU A 35 16.42 21.11 -15.99
N TYR A 36 15.88 19.89 -16.00
CA TYR A 36 15.42 19.24 -14.77
C TYR A 36 16.54 19.12 -13.72
N ARG A 37 17.76 18.71 -14.13
CA ARG A 37 18.90 18.64 -13.22
C ARG A 37 19.24 20.00 -12.62
N LYS A 38 19.37 21.01 -13.46
CA LYS A 38 19.64 22.40 -13.01
C LYS A 38 18.56 22.92 -12.06
N TYR A 39 17.29 22.61 -12.37
CA TYR A 39 16.16 22.96 -11.52
C TYR A 39 16.29 22.30 -10.12
N GLN A 40 16.59 21.00 -10.05
CA GLN A 40 16.77 20.31 -8.78
C GLN A 40 17.97 20.84 -7.98
N GLU A 41 19.07 21.15 -8.65
CA GLU A 41 20.25 21.77 -8.01
C GLU A 41 19.92 23.16 -7.44
N ALA A 42 19.21 24.00 -8.19
CA ALA A 42 18.80 25.33 -7.75
C ALA A 42 17.81 25.31 -6.58
N HIS A 43 17.05 24.22 -6.44
CA HIS A 43 16.03 24.07 -5.40
C HIS A 43 16.39 23.01 -4.34
N ILE A 44 17.68 22.68 -4.21
CA ILE A 44 18.15 21.58 -3.35
C ILE A 44 17.71 21.74 -1.89
N ASP A 45 17.63 22.96 -1.39
CA ASP A 45 17.20 23.29 -0.02
C ASP A 45 15.71 23.63 0.09
N THR A 46 14.99 23.62 -1.03
CA THR A 46 13.54 23.82 -1.05
C THR A 46 12.84 22.49 -0.78
N VAL A 47 12.20 22.39 0.37
CA VAL A 47 11.49 21.18 0.82
C VAL A 47 10.38 20.82 -0.18
N LEU A 48 10.31 19.54 -0.54
CA LEU A 48 9.26 19.02 -1.39
C LEU A 48 7.92 18.93 -0.62
N PRO A 49 6.79 19.30 -1.24
CA PRO A 49 5.48 19.08 -0.63
C PRO A 49 5.20 17.60 -0.41
N ARG A 50 4.38 17.30 0.60
CA ARG A 50 3.99 15.92 0.94
C ARG A 50 3.16 15.30 -0.18
N GLY A 51 3.52 14.08 -0.59
CA GLY A 51 2.76 13.28 -1.54
C GLY A 51 1.66 12.46 -0.88
N VAL A 52 0.90 11.75 -1.69
CA VAL A 52 -0.30 11.00 -1.26
C VAL A 52 0.04 9.86 -0.29
N ALA A 53 1.19 9.19 -0.47
CA ALA A 53 1.61 8.11 0.43
C ALA A 53 2.28 8.62 1.73
N PHE A 54 2.56 9.92 1.86
CA PHE A 54 3.29 10.49 3.00
C PHE A 54 2.63 10.18 4.35
N PRO A 55 1.31 10.38 4.56
CA PRO A 55 0.65 10.10 5.83
C PRO A 55 0.79 8.63 6.27
N PHE A 56 0.68 7.71 5.30
CA PHE A 56 0.88 6.29 5.53
C PHE A 56 2.34 5.98 5.92
N ILE A 57 3.31 6.45 5.14
CA ILE A 57 4.74 6.18 5.39
C ILE A 57 5.19 6.73 6.74
N ARG A 58 4.76 7.95 7.10
CA ARG A 58 5.08 8.55 8.40
C ARG A 58 4.61 7.68 9.57
N ARG A 59 3.34 7.23 9.54
CA ARG A 59 2.78 6.39 10.61
C ARG A 59 3.36 4.99 10.60
N PHE A 60 3.66 4.44 9.44
CA PHE A 60 4.32 3.16 9.32
C PHE A 60 5.71 3.18 9.99
N LEU A 61 6.52 4.20 9.74
CA LEU A 61 7.81 4.39 10.41
C LEU A 61 7.66 4.64 11.92
N ASN A 62 6.55 5.26 12.34
CA ASN A 62 6.28 5.52 13.76
C ASN A 62 6.13 4.24 14.58
N ILE A 63 5.79 3.10 13.96
CA ILE A 63 5.76 1.79 14.61
C ILE A 63 7.11 1.49 15.29
N ASN A 64 8.24 1.84 14.68
CA ASN A 64 9.56 1.61 15.26
C ASN A 64 9.78 2.37 16.58
N LYS A 65 9.14 3.54 16.78
CA LYS A 65 9.24 4.30 18.04
C LYS A 65 8.56 3.56 19.20
N HIS A 66 7.50 2.80 18.90
CA HIS A 66 6.81 1.98 19.89
C HIS A 66 7.52 0.65 20.17
N TYR A 67 8.31 0.17 19.20
CA TYR A 67 9.06 -1.08 19.29
C TYR A 67 10.58 -0.87 19.03
N PRO A 68 11.27 -0.01 19.81
CA PRO A 68 12.65 0.44 19.49
C PRO A 68 13.69 -0.69 19.53
N ARG A 69 13.44 -1.77 20.28
CA ARG A 69 14.35 -2.93 20.33
C ARG A 69 14.21 -3.83 19.11
N GLN A 70 13.01 -4.02 18.59
CA GLN A 70 12.69 -4.86 17.45
C GLN A 70 12.88 -4.10 16.13
N SER A 71 12.51 -2.82 16.12
CA SER A 71 12.48 -1.98 14.92
C SER A 71 11.89 -2.74 13.71
N PRO A 72 10.59 -3.16 13.81
CA PRO A 72 10.06 -4.23 12.95
C PRO A 72 9.77 -3.79 11.52
N VAL A 73 9.81 -2.48 11.23
CA VAL A 73 9.50 -1.94 9.92
C VAL A 73 10.68 -1.22 9.31
N GLU A 74 10.69 -1.15 7.98
CA GLU A 74 11.70 -0.43 7.19
C GLU A 74 11.03 0.22 5.98
N VAL A 75 11.50 1.40 5.60
CA VAL A 75 11.13 2.03 4.34
C VAL A 75 12.38 2.26 3.50
N VAL A 76 12.31 1.86 2.24
CA VAL A 76 13.37 2.06 1.25
C VAL A 76 12.87 2.99 0.16
N LEU A 77 13.61 4.06 -0.11
CA LEU A 77 13.31 4.97 -1.22
C LEU A 77 13.78 4.34 -2.54
N PHE A 78 12.87 4.22 -3.50
CA PHE A 78 13.18 3.86 -4.86
C PHE A 78 12.92 5.03 -5.80
N SER A 79 13.90 5.45 -6.58
CA SER A 79 13.77 6.64 -7.41
C SER A 79 14.40 6.45 -8.78
N ARG A 80 13.71 6.95 -9.81
CA ARG A 80 14.26 7.08 -11.16
C ARG A 80 15.27 8.23 -11.26
N ASN A 81 15.37 9.08 -10.25
CA ASN A 81 16.38 10.15 -10.20
C ASN A 81 17.80 9.59 -10.24
N SER A 82 18.76 10.40 -10.67
CA SER A 82 20.17 10.18 -10.38
C SER A 82 20.44 10.47 -8.88
N PRO A 83 21.57 10.01 -8.30
CA PRO A 83 21.94 10.40 -6.95
C PRO A 83 21.95 11.92 -6.74
N GLU A 84 22.40 12.69 -7.73
CA GLU A 84 22.47 14.17 -7.69
C GLU A 84 21.08 14.79 -7.59
N THR A 85 20.17 14.44 -8.52
CA THR A 85 18.79 14.95 -8.52
C THR A 85 17.96 14.41 -7.36
N GLY A 86 18.39 13.30 -6.76
CA GLY A 86 17.80 12.71 -5.57
C GLY A 86 18.15 13.40 -4.25
N LEU A 87 19.14 14.28 -4.22
CA LEU A 87 19.56 14.97 -2.98
C LEU A 87 18.42 15.78 -2.37
N ARG A 88 17.64 16.51 -3.17
CA ARG A 88 16.48 17.28 -2.71
C ARG A 88 15.44 16.37 -2.01
N VAL A 89 15.25 15.15 -2.53
CA VAL A 89 14.36 14.15 -1.90
C VAL A 89 14.93 13.74 -0.53
N MET A 90 16.23 13.47 -0.43
CA MET A 90 16.87 13.11 0.85
C MET A 90 16.86 14.25 1.85
N HIS A 91 17.06 15.51 1.41
CA HIS A 91 16.92 16.69 2.26
C HIS A 91 15.48 16.84 2.79
N SER A 92 14.48 16.60 1.93
CA SER A 92 13.07 16.62 2.34
C SER A 92 12.73 15.52 3.34
N ILE A 93 13.26 14.30 3.15
CA ILE A 93 13.16 13.19 4.10
C ILE A 93 13.71 13.60 5.47
N ALA A 94 14.90 14.20 5.49
CA ALA A 94 15.53 14.68 6.72
C ALA A 94 14.73 15.82 7.37
N HIS A 95 14.22 16.77 6.57
CA HIS A 95 13.40 17.90 7.06
C HIS A 95 12.13 17.39 7.78
N TYR A 96 11.45 16.39 7.23
CA TYR A 96 10.26 15.82 7.83
C TYR A 96 10.55 14.79 8.93
N GLY A 97 11.81 14.53 9.24
CA GLY A 97 12.21 13.57 10.28
C GLY A 97 11.79 12.12 9.99
N LEU A 98 11.69 11.76 8.71
CA LEU A 98 11.40 10.38 8.32
C LEU A 98 12.66 9.51 8.47
N ASP A 99 12.55 8.38 9.18
CA ASP A 99 13.64 7.42 9.34
C ASP A 99 13.80 6.54 8.08
N ILE A 100 14.18 7.18 6.96
CA ILE A 100 14.48 6.54 5.69
C ILE A 100 15.95 6.77 5.37
N SER A 101 16.77 5.76 5.61
CA SER A 101 18.23 5.83 5.42
C SER A 101 18.74 5.04 4.20
N ARG A 102 17.84 4.29 3.55
CA ARG A 102 18.17 3.48 2.38
C ARG A 102 17.47 3.99 1.15
N ALA A 103 18.23 4.12 0.07
CA ALA A 103 17.70 4.59 -1.22
C ALA A 103 18.37 3.86 -2.38
N ALA A 104 17.62 3.67 -3.45
CA ALA A 104 18.09 3.20 -4.74
C ALA A 104 17.76 4.23 -5.81
N PHE A 105 18.79 4.86 -6.39
CA PHE A 105 18.68 5.84 -7.45
C PHE A 105 19.07 5.22 -8.79
N MET A 106 18.16 5.24 -9.78
CA MET A 106 18.27 4.43 -11.01
C MET A 106 18.61 5.23 -12.27
N THR A 107 18.77 6.54 -12.19
CA THR A 107 19.13 7.41 -13.34
C THR A 107 18.26 7.13 -14.56
N GLY A 108 16.95 7.32 -14.41
CA GLY A 108 15.93 7.13 -15.46
C GLY A 108 15.38 5.71 -15.60
N LYS A 109 16.05 4.70 -15.07
CA LYS A 109 15.59 3.31 -15.16
C LYS A 109 14.52 3.01 -14.11
N SER A 110 13.68 2.00 -14.38
CA SER A 110 12.72 1.50 -13.41
C SER A 110 13.41 0.77 -12.27
N PRO A 111 13.01 1.02 -11.01
CA PRO A 111 13.64 0.41 -9.84
C PRO A 111 13.10 -0.98 -9.49
N TYR A 112 11.99 -1.43 -10.08
CA TYR A 112 11.30 -2.65 -9.65
C TYR A 112 12.18 -3.92 -9.64
N PRO A 113 13.19 -4.12 -10.51
CA PRO A 113 14.00 -5.35 -10.47
C PRO A 113 14.79 -5.52 -9.18
N TYR A 114 14.96 -4.44 -8.41
CA TYR A 114 15.71 -4.44 -7.15
C TYR A 114 14.84 -4.63 -5.91
N LEU A 115 13.51 -4.69 -6.05
CA LEU A 115 12.60 -4.90 -4.92
C LEU A 115 12.93 -6.14 -4.09
N PRO A 116 13.25 -7.32 -4.70
CA PRO A 116 13.62 -8.51 -3.94
C PRO A 116 14.92 -8.35 -3.15
N ALA A 117 15.88 -7.56 -3.66
CA ALA A 117 17.15 -7.33 -2.97
C ALA A 117 16.97 -6.58 -1.63
N PHE A 118 15.86 -5.87 -1.47
CA PHE A 118 15.48 -5.18 -0.25
C PHE A 118 14.37 -5.89 0.54
N ASN A 119 13.97 -7.10 0.13
CA ASN A 119 12.89 -7.86 0.76
C ASN A 119 11.57 -7.06 0.86
N ALA A 120 11.25 -6.29 -0.16
CA ALA A 120 10.08 -5.41 -0.16
C ALA A 120 8.77 -6.22 -0.23
N SER A 121 7.90 -6.02 0.75
CA SER A 121 6.55 -6.60 0.81
C SER A 121 5.49 -5.73 0.12
N LEU A 122 5.86 -4.53 -0.28
CA LEU A 122 5.04 -3.60 -1.06
C LEU A 122 5.95 -2.59 -1.75
N PHE A 123 5.62 -2.24 -2.98
CA PHE A 123 6.18 -1.08 -3.68
C PHE A 123 5.08 -0.08 -4.03
N LEU A 124 5.19 1.14 -3.53
CA LEU A 124 4.27 2.25 -3.83
C LEU A 124 4.89 3.20 -4.84
N SER A 125 4.23 3.41 -5.96
CA SER A 125 4.67 4.35 -6.98
C SER A 125 3.49 5.12 -7.57
N ALA A 126 3.72 6.36 -8.03
CA ALA A 126 2.78 7.11 -8.87
C ALA A 126 3.01 6.84 -10.38
N ASN A 127 3.94 5.96 -10.73
CA ASN A 127 4.20 5.54 -12.12
C ASN A 127 3.55 4.18 -12.39
N GLU A 128 2.57 4.18 -13.31
CA GLU A 128 1.80 2.98 -13.64
C GLU A 128 2.67 1.88 -14.27
N ASP A 129 3.63 2.24 -15.14
CA ASP A 129 4.48 1.26 -15.83
C ASP A 129 5.39 0.53 -14.84
N ASP A 130 5.92 1.23 -13.82
CA ASP A 130 6.71 0.60 -12.76
C ASP A 130 5.88 -0.40 -11.95
N VAL A 131 4.65 -0.02 -11.61
CA VAL A 131 3.73 -0.88 -10.84
C VAL A 131 3.33 -2.12 -11.64
N ARG A 132 2.90 -1.95 -12.88
CA ARG A 132 2.52 -3.07 -13.75
C ARG A 132 3.69 -4.02 -14.02
N SER A 133 4.88 -3.46 -14.25
CA SER A 133 6.09 -4.26 -14.46
C SER A 133 6.49 -5.05 -13.20
N ALA A 134 6.33 -4.47 -12.03
CA ALA A 134 6.57 -5.17 -10.76
C ALA A 134 5.59 -6.33 -10.57
N LEU A 135 4.28 -6.09 -10.74
CA LEU A 135 3.25 -7.13 -10.62
C LEU A 135 3.39 -8.25 -11.66
N ALA A 136 3.81 -7.92 -12.89
CA ALA A 136 4.10 -8.93 -13.91
C ALA A 136 5.29 -9.84 -13.56
N CYS A 137 6.11 -9.44 -12.60
CA CYS A 137 7.21 -10.23 -12.03
C CYS A 137 6.87 -10.80 -10.64
N ASP A 138 5.59 -10.84 -10.28
CA ASP A 138 5.09 -11.28 -8.96
C ASP A 138 5.66 -10.46 -7.78
N TYR A 139 6.06 -9.20 -8.02
CA TYR A 139 6.46 -8.30 -6.94
C TYR A 139 5.27 -7.46 -6.47
N PRO A 140 4.97 -7.45 -5.16
CA PRO A 140 3.85 -6.69 -4.61
C PRO A 140 4.00 -5.19 -4.91
N ALA A 141 3.03 -4.60 -5.62
CA ALA A 141 3.08 -3.19 -5.97
C ALA A 141 1.68 -2.56 -6.04
N GLY A 142 1.62 -1.24 -5.84
CA GLY A 142 0.41 -0.46 -5.92
C GLY A 142 0.65 0.93 -6.51
N LEU A 143 -0.26 1.33 -7.41
CA LEU A 143 -0.29 2.64 -8.04
C LEU A 143 -1.00 3.63 -7.11
N VAL A 144 -0.25 4.57 -6.57
CA VAL A 144 -0.80 5.66 -5.75
C VAL A 144 -1.53 6.63 -6.67
N LEU A 145 -2.84 6.80 -6.43
CA LEU A 145 -3.67 7.68 -7.23
C LEU A 145 -3.60 9.12 -6.69
N PRO A 146 -3.70 10.13 -7.58
CA PRO A 146 -3.76 11.53 -7.14
C PRO A 146 -4.92 11.77 -6.18
N SER A 147 -4.65 12.37 -5.03
CA SER A 147 -5.67 12.80 -4.08
C SER A 147 -5.23 14.04 -3.30
N ARG A 148 -6.20 14.78 -2.75
CA ARG A 148 -5.94 15.87 -1.80
C ARG A 148 -6.01 15.33 -0.39
N THR A 149 -4.92 14.69 0.04
CA THR A 149 -4.88 14.07 1.36
C THR A 149 -4.68 15.12 2.44
N GLU A 150 -5.60 15.19 3.39
CA GLU A 150 -5.42 15.93 4.64
C GLU A 150 -4.78 14.99 5.66
N ASP A 151 -3.68 15.42 6.29
CA ASP A 151 -2.98 14.65 7.32
C ASP A 151 -3.09 15.35 8.68
N ASP A 152 -3.71 14.69 9.66
CA ASP A 152 -3.65 15.11 11.05
C ASP A 152 -2.35 14.62 11.70
N GLU A 153 -1.42 15.53 11.95
CA GLU A 153 -0.12 15.20 12.53
C GLU A 153 -0.21 14.65 13.97
N ASN A 154 -1.29 14.94 14.69
CA ASN A 154 -1.53 14.45 16.04
C ASN A 154 -2.11 13.02 16.07
N ASP A 155 -2.60 12.53 14.94
CA ASP A 155 -3.07 11.16 14.81
C ASP A 155 -1.89 10.23 14.54
N GLU A 156 -1.50 9.45 15.54
CA GLU A 156 -0.40 8.49 15.46
C GLU A 156 -0.84 7.08 15.03
N GLU A 157 -2.17 6.82 15.05
CA GLU A 157 -2.71 5.53 14.63
C GLU A 157 -2.51 5.31 13.12
N LEU A 158 -1.98 4.17 12.74
CA LEU A 158 -1.92 3.73 11.35
C LEU A 158 -3.17 2.91 11.02
N ARG A 159 -4.02 3.41 10.11
CA ARG A 159 -5.18 2.71 9.58
C ARG A 159 -4.92 2.30 8.13
N VAL A 160 -4.99 0.98 7.89
CA VAL A 160 -4.80 0.39 6.56
C VAL A 160 -6.05 -0.37 6.18
N ALA A 161 -6.58 -0.12 5.00
CA ALA A 161 -7.73 -0.83 4.48
C ALA A 161 -7.39 -1.54 3.17
N PHE A 162 -7.98 -2.73 2.98
CA PHE A 162 -7.78 -3.56 1.82
C PHE A 162 -9.11 -4.03 1.26
N ASP A 163 -9.22 -4.10 -0.06
CA ASP A 163 -10.16 -5.04 -0.67
C ASP A 163 -9.66 -6.48 -0.46
N PHE A 164 -10.53 -7.44 -0.71
CA PHE A 164 -10.19 -8.85 -0.55
C PHE A 164 -9.78 -9.48 -1.88
N ASP A 165 -10.69 -9.52 -2.87
CA ASP A 165 -10.47 -10.14 -4.17
C ASP A 165 -9.49 -9.30 -5.02
N GLY A 166 -8.55 -9.96 -5.68
CA GLY A 166 -7.53 -9.26 -6.49
C GLY A 166 -6.48 -8.47 -5.68
N VAL A 167 -6.59 -8.41 -4.35
CA VAL A 167 -5.67 -7.67 -3.47
C VAL A 167 -5.04 -8.60 -2.44
N ILE A 168 -5.81 -9.06 -1.43
CA ILE A 168 -5.34 -10.02 -0.41
C ILE A 168 -5.43 -11.45 -0.95
N ALA A 169 -6.56 -11.81 -1.56
CA ALA A 169 -6.77 -13.07 -2.26
C ALA A 169 -6.53 -12.88 -3.77
N ASP A 170 -6.37 -14.01 -4.47
CA ASP A 170 -6.35 -14.03 -5.93
C ASP A 170 -7.71 -13.59 -6.53
N ASP A 171 -7.80 -13.57 -7.85
CA ASP A 171 -9.00 -13.15 -8.60
C ASP A 171 -9.87 -14.33 -9.09
N GLU A 172 -9.70 -15.53 -8.52
CA GLU A 172 -10.46 -16.72 -8.91
C GLU A 172 -11.97 -16.48 -8.88
N ALA A 173 -12.46 -15.99 -7.74
CA ALA A 173 -13.89 -15.77 -7.53
C ALA A 173 -14.44 -14.65 -8.42
N GLU A 174 -13.69 -13.57 -8.61
CA GLU A 174 -14.06 -12.49 -9.52
C GLU A 174 -14.10 -12.97 -10.98
N THR A 175 -13.21 -13.86 -11.37
CA THR A 175 -13.22 -14.49 -12.69
C THR A 175 -14.51 -15.27 -12.94
N VAL A 176 -15.03 -15.99 -11.93
CA VAL A 176 -16.33 -16.68 -12.02
C VAL A 176 -17.46 -15.68 -12.24
N PHE A 177 -17.51 -14.60 -11.43
CA PHE A 177 -18.53 -13.57 -11.56
C PHE A 177 -18.50 -12.89 -12.95
N LYS A 178 -17.31 -12.49 -13.42
CA LYS A 178 -17.16 -11.74 -14.68
C LYS A 178 -17.47 -12.56 -15.94
N ARG A 179 -17.40 -13.88 -15.89
CA ARG A 179 -17.73 -14.72 -17.05
C ARG A 179 -19.17 -14.55 -17.50
N ASN A 180 -20.11 -14.52 -16.56
CA ASN A 180 -21.54 -14.50 -16.84
C ASN A 180 -22.25 -13.31 -16.22
N ASN A 181 -21.55 -12.51 -15.42
CA ASN A 181 -22.12 -11.40 -14.61
C ASN A 181 -23.31 -11.87 -13.74
N ASP A 182 -23.19 -13.10 -13.20
CA ASP A 182 -24.22 -13.80 -12.45
C ASP A 182 -23.82 -13.94 -10.98
N VAL A 183 -24.56 -13.27 -10.09
CA VAL A 183 -24.33 -13.28 -8.65
C VAL A 183 -24.69 -14.62 -8.03
N ASP A 184 -25.72 -15.31 -8.54
CA ASP A 184 -26.15 -16.61 -8.01
C ASP A 184 -25.10 -17.70 -8.34
N GLU A 185 -24.51 -17.66 -9.54
CA GLU A 185 -23.39 -18.55 -9.91
C GLU A 185 -22.17 -18.28 -9.02
N PHE A 186 -21.85 -17.02 -8.77
CA PHE A 186 -20.78 -16.63 -7.84
C PHE A 186 -21.03 -17.17 -6.43
N HIS A 187 -22.25 -16.99 -5.89
CA HIS A 187 -22.60 -17.50 -4.56
C HIS A 187 -22.56 -19.03 -4.49
N ALA A 188 -23.02 -19.72 -5.53
CA ALA A 188 -22.96 -21.19 -5.62
C ALA A 188 -21.50 -21.67 -5.63
N HIS A 189 -20.64 -21.03 -6.43
CA HIS A 189 -19.21 -21.33 -6.48
C HIS A 189 -18.54 -21.17 -5.12
N GLU A 190 -18.76 -20.05 -4.45
CA GLU A 190 -18.16 -19.76 -3.13
C GLU A 190 -18.67 -20.72 -2.04
N THR A 191 -19.95 -21.09 -2.09
CA THR A 191 -20.54 -22.05 -1.15
C THR A 191 -19.97 -23.46 -1.34
N LEU A 192 -19.80 -23.88 -2.58
CA LEU A 192 -19.17 -25.19 -2.89
C LEU A 192 -17.72 -25.26 -2.44
N ASN A 193 -17.02 -24.13 -2.48
CA ASN A 193 -15.60 -24.02 -2.13
C ASN A 193 -15.35 -23.46 -0.72
N VAL A 194 -16.37 -23.40 0.15
CA VAL A 194 -16.25 -22.79 1.48
C VAL A 194 -15.12 -23.38 2.34
N GLY A 195 -14.82 -24.67 2.18
CA GLY A 195 -13.75 -25.38 2.88
C GLY A 195 -12.35 -25.19 2.26
N THR A 196 -12.27 -24.59 1.07
CA THR A 196 -11.02 -24.41 0.31
C THR A 196 -10.60 -22.94 0.37
N PRO A 197 -9.52 -22.59 1.08
CA PRO A 197 -9.02 -21.22 1.13
C PRO A 197 -8.69 -20.68 -0.25
N HIS A 198 -8.87 -19.37 -0.45
CA HIS A 198 -8.35 -18.68 -1.63
C HIS A 198 -6.82 -18.72 -1.66
N ARG A 199 -6.25 -18.67 -2.86
CA ARG A 199 -4.81 -18.48 -3.03
C ARG A 199 -4.43 -17.06 -2.63
N PRO A 200 -3.18 -16.85 -2.20
CA PRO A 200 -2.67 -15.50 -1.92
C PRO A 200 -2.72 -14.60 -3.16
N GLY A 201 -3.23 -13.40 -2.99
CA GLY A 201 -3.15 -12.30 -3.95
C GLY A 201 -1.85 -11.49 -3.81
N PRO A 202 -1.71 -10.42 -4.60
CA PRO A 202 -0.47 -9.63 -4.66
C PRO A 202 -0.03 -9.06 -3.31
N LEU A 203 -0.96 -8.67 -2.45
CA LEU A 203 -0.66 -8.04 -1.16
C LEU A 203 -0.87 -8.97 0.04
N ALA A 204 -1.00 -10.29 -0.17
CA ALA A 204 -1.18 -11.25 0.90
C ALA A 204 -0.03 -11.22 1.92
N ASP A 205 1.23 -11.15 1.47
CA ASP A 205 2.42 -11.09 2.34
C ASP A 205 2.39 -9.82 3.22
N LEU A 206 2.10 -8.67 2.63
CA LEU A 206 1.94 -7.42 3.36
C LEU A 206 0.86 -7.54 4.45
N PHE A 207 -0.33 -8.02 4.07
CA PHE A 207 -1.45 -8.20 4.98
C PHE A 207 -1.11 -9.13 6.14
N GLN A 208 -0.50 -10.29 5.86
CA GLN A 208 -0.11 -11.27 6.89
C GLN A 208 0.93 -10.72 7.85
N LYS A 209 1.91 -9.95 7.35
CA LYS A 209 2.93 -9.31 8.18
C LYS A 209 2.33 -8.22 9.07
N LEU A 210 1.43 -7.38 8.54
CA LEU A 210 0.70 -6.38 9.34
C LEU A 210 -0.18 -7.05 10.40
N ALA A 211 -0.93 -8.11 10.05
CA ALA A 211 -1.72 -8.87 11.01
C ALA A 211 -0.86 -9.56 12.10
N THR A 212 0.38 -9.92 11.78
CA THR A 212 1.34 -10.41 12.77
C THR A 212 1.74 -9.30 13.75
N MET A 213 1.88 -8.06 13.29
CA MET A 213 2.16 -6.92 14.18
C MET A 213 0.99 -6.64 15.14
N GLN A 214 -0.27 -6.82 14.73
CA GLN A 214 -1.42 -6.71 15.62
C GLN A 214 -1.30 -7.64 16.84
N ARG A 215 -0.72 -8.83 16.69
CA ARG A 215 -0.47 -9.73 17.81
C ARG A 215 0.56 -9.18 18.82
N LEU A 216 1.51 -8.33 18.34
CA LEU A 216 2.43 -7.64 19.25
C LEU A 216 1.68 -6.59 20.07
N GLU A 217 0.76 -5.88 19.43
CA GLU A 217 -0.10 -4.89 20.09
C GLU A 217 -1.05 -5.53 21.11
N GLU A 218 -1.68 -6.66 20.77
CA GLU A 218 -2.49 -7.42 21.72
C GLU A 218 -1.70 -7.86 22.94
N LYS A 219 -0.45 -8.30 22.76
CA LYS A 219 0.45 -8.63 23.87
C LYS A 219 0.80 -7.41 24.71
N ALA A 220 1.03 -6.25 24.07
CA ALA A 220 1.27 -4.99 24.76
C ALA A 220 0.04 -4.57 25.60
N GLN A 221 -1.16 -4.64 25.02
CA GLN A 221 -2.41 -4.31 25.69
C GLN A 221 -2.74 -5.24 26.87
N ARG A 222 -2.42 -6.53 26.75
CA ARG A 222 -2.56 -7.48 27.88
C ARG A 222 -1.62 -7.16 29.05
N ARG A 223 -0.45 -6.55 28.77
CA ARG A 223 0.53 -6.16 29.79
C ARG A 223 0.23 -4.80 30.41
N ASP A 224 -0.31 -3.90 29.60
CA ASP A 224 -0.69 -2.56 29.98
C ASP A 224 -2.09 -2.24 29.45
N PRO A 225 -3.15 -2.26 30.30
CA PRO A 225 -4.51 -1.93 29.89
C PRO A 225 -4.67 -0.49 29.38
N GLY A 226 -3.72 0.39 29.68
CA GLY A 226 -3.68 1.77 29.17
C GLY A 226 -3.05 1.90 27.79
N TYR A 227 -2.47 0.82 27.24
CA TYR A 227 -1.85 0.82 25.92
C TYR A 227 -2.89 1.10 24.83
N LYS A 228 -2.63 2.14 24.04
CA LYS A 228 -3.44 2.46 22.86
C LYS A 228 -2.83 1.78 21.63
N LYS A 229 -3.63 1.01 20.92
CA LYS A 229 -3.22 0.43 19.65
C LYS A 229 -2.84 1.53 18.66
N ILE A 230 -1.78 1.29 17.92
CA ILE A 230 -1.27 2.19 16.88
C ILE A 230 -1.49 1.67 15.47
N LEU A 231 -1.99 0.44 15.33
CA LEU A 231 -2.27 -0.20 14.05
C LEU A 231 -3.70 -0.75 14.03
N ARG A 232 -4.48 -0.33 13.02
CA ARG A 232 -5.80 -0.89 12.69
C ARG A 232 -5.83 -1.32 11.24
N ILE A 233 -6.34 -2.53 11.01
CA ILE A 233 -6.45 -3.12 9.67
C ILE A 233 -7.91 -3.45 9.41
N ALA A 234 -8.41 -3.01 8.25
CA ALA A 234 -9.75 -3.34 7.78
C ALA A 234 -9.73 -4.07 6.45
N ILE A 235 -10.67 -5.00 6.28
CA ILE A 235 -11.05 -5.57 4.99
C ILE A 235 -12.39 -4.96 4.60
N ILE A 236 -12.49 -4.40 3.39
CA ILE A 236 -13.70 -3.75 2.86
C ILE A 236 -14.00 -4.36 1.50
N THR A 237 -14.85 -5.38 1.48
CA THR A 237 -15.14 -6.16 0.26
C THR A 237 -16.58 -6.01 -0.21
N ALA A 238 -16.79 -6.12 -1.53
CA ALA A 238 -18.11 -6.14 -2.14
C ALA A 238 -18.89 -7.44 -1.87
N ARG A 239 -18.25 -8.46 -1.33
CA ARG A 239 -18.89 -9.73 -0.96
C ARG A 239 -20.00 -9.55 0.09
N ASN A 240 -20.94 -10.48 0.13
CA ASN A 240 -21.98 -10.60 1.15
C ASN A 240 -22.21 -12.09 1.52
N ALA A 241 -23.21 -12.37 2.34
CA ALA A 241 -23.63 -13.74 2.61
C ALA A 241 -24.28 -14.36 1.34
N PRO A 242 -23.99 -15.64 1.00
CA PRO A 242 -23.16 -16.60 1.76
C PRO A 242 -21.66 -16.57 1.43
N SER A 243 -21.21 -15.84 0.42
CA SER A 243 -19.82 -15.84 -0.07
C SER A 243 -18.77 -15.32 0.95
N HIS A 244 -19.22 -14.67 2.02
CA HIS A 244 -18.37 -14.21 3.11
C HIS A 244 -17.68 -15.33 3.90
N GLU A 245 -18.27 -16.54 3.94
CA GLU A 245 -17.74 -17.64 4.74
C GLU A 245 -16.37 -18.11 4.25
N ARG A 246 -16.15 -18.14 2.92
CA ARG A 246 -14.87 -18.51 2.35
C ARG A 246 -13.77 -17.50 2.65
N VAL A 247 -14.10 -16.21 2.79
CA VAL A 247 -13.16 -15.18 3.29
C VAL A 247 -12.69 -15.54 4.69
N VAL A 248 -13.62 -15.86 5.59
CA VAL A 248 -13.30 -16.25 6.98
C VAL A 248 -12.45 -17.54 7.00
N THR A 249 -12.78 -18.52 6.18
CA THR A 249 -12.00 -19.75 6.02
C THR A 249 -10.57 -19.46 5.57
N THR A 250 -10.41 -18.56 4.60
CA THR A 250 -9.10 -18.14 4.08
C THR A 250 -8.26 -17.48 5.16
N LEU A 251 -8.80 -16.49 5.86
CA LEU A 251 -8.10 -15.79 6.94
C LEU A 251 -7.69 -16.72 8.08
N LYS A 252 -8.60 -17.64 8.46
CA LYS A 252 -8.31 -18.69 9.47
C LYS A 252 -7.18 -19.61 9.03
N SER A 253 -7.17 -20.04 7.76
CA SER A 253 -6.12 -20.93 7.23
C SER A 253 -4.75 -20.28 7.25
N TRP A 254 -4.69 -18.97 7.04
CA TRP A 254 -3.45 -18.19 7.14
C TRP A 254 -3.11 -17.82 8.59
N GLY A 255 -3.99 -18.11 9.53
CA GLY A 255 -3.83 -17.79 10.95
C GLY A 255 -3.80 -16.28 11.21
N VAL A 256 -4.51 -15.49 10.44
CA VAL A 256 -4.56 -14.02 10.54
C VAL A 256 -6.01 -13.53 10.67
N ALA A 257 -6.17 -12.28 11.13
CA ALA A 257 -7.44 -11.59 11.20
C ALA A 257 -7.22 -10.11 10.92
N ALA A 258 -8.25 -9.41 10.46
CA ALA A 258 -8.32 -7.95 10.50
C ALA A 258 -9.02 -7.50 11.81
N ASP A 259 -8.80 -6.24 12.23
CA ASP A 259 -9.57 -5.66 13.34
C ASP A 259 -11.05 -5.52 12.95
N GLU A 260 -11.29 -5.17 11.68
CA GLU A 260 -12.63 -4.93 11.14
C GLU A 260 -12.75 -5.58 9.75
N THR A 261 -13.91 -6.18 9.48
CA THR A 261 -14.21 -6.74 8.17
C THR A 261 -15.63 -6.36 7.78
N PHE A 262 -15.76 -5.70 6.63
CA PHE A 262 -17.01 -5.20 6.10
C PHE A 262 -17.40 -5.96 4.84
N PHE A 263 -18.51 -6.69 4.88
CA PHE A 263 -19.12 -7.38 3.76
C PHE A 263 -20.26 -6.52 3.22
N LEU A 264 -20.06 -5.84 2.08
CA LEU A 264 -20.91 -4.74 1.66
C LEU A 264 -22.03 -5.13 0.69
N GLY A 265 -21.96 -6.32 0.04
CA GLY A 265 -22.99 -6.78 -0.89
C GLY A 265 -23.21 -5.80 -2.05
N GLY A 266 -22.15 -5.21 -2.59
CA GLY A 266 -22.23 -4.22 -3.66
C GLY A 266 -22.56 -2.78 -3.20
N MET A 267 -22.70 -2.54 -1.89
CA MET A 267 -22.82 -1.17 -1.36
C MET A 267 -21.51 -0.39 -1.60
N ASP A 268 -21.62 0.90 -1.89
CA ASP A 268 -20.46 1.76 -2.14
C ASP A 268 -19.50 1.77 -0.93
N LYS A 269 -18.25 1.38 -1.17
CA LYS A 269 -17.16 1.34 -0.18
C LYS A 269 -16.88 2.70 0.44
N SER A 270 -17.13 3.81 -0.26
CA SER A 270 -16.92 5.17 0.22
C SER A 270 -17.61 5.46 1.55
N ARG A 271 -18.77 4.83 1.79
CA ARG A 271 -19.57 5.00 3.02
C ARG A 271 -18.81 4.49 4.24
N VAL A 272 -18.13 3.34 4.12
CA VAL A 272 -17.32 2.77 5.19
C VAL A 272 -15.99 3.49 5.30
N LEU A 273 -15.36 3.78 4.15
CA LEU A 273 -14.08 4.48 4.08
C LEU A 273 -14.16 5.88 4.72
N SER A 274 -15.27 6.61 4.56
CA SER A 274 -15.46 7.92 5.19
C SER A 274 -15.52 7.88 6.72
N VAL A 275 -15.91 6.75 7.31
CA VAL A 275 -15.96 6.52 8.76
C VAL A 275 -14.63 5.97 9.28
N PHE A 276 -14.10 4.95 8.61
CA PHE A 276 -12.84 4.31 9.00
C PHE A 276 -11.62 5.25 8.81
N LYS A 277 -11.65 6.12 7.78
CA LYS A 277 -10.63 7.10 7.43
C LYS A 277 -9.23 6.47 7.35
N PRO A 278 -9.00 5.51 6.45
CA PRO A 278 -7.70 4.87 6.32
C PRO A 278 -6.65 5.87 5.83
N HIS A 279 -5.39 5.67 6.23
CA HIS A 279 -4.24 6.40 5.72
C HIS A 279 -3.75 5.82 4.38
N ILE A 280 -4.29 4.66 3.99
CA ILE A 280 -4.14 4.04 2.68
C ILE A 280 -5.22 2.97 2.49
N PHE A 281 -5.80 2.93 1.29
CA PHE A 281 -6.76 1.89 0.87
C PHE A 281 -6.32 1.26 -0.45
N PHE A 282 -6.28 -0.07 -0.49
CA PHE A 282 -5.88 -0.88 -1.63
C PHE A 282 -7.09 -1.55 -2.26
N ASP A 283 -7.25 -1.41 -3.58
CA ASP A 283 -8.32 -2.03 -4.36
C ASP A 283 -7.82 -2.31 -5.78
N ASP A 284 -8.23 -3.42 -6.38
CA ASP A 284 -7.87 -3.77 -7.76
C ASP A 284 -8.78 -3.09 -8.80
N GLN A 285 -9.90 -2.50 -8.38
CA GLN A 285 -10.89 -1.89 -9.26
C GLN A 285 -10.88 -0.37 -9.18
N LEU A 286 -10.48 0.29 -10.29
CA LEU A 286 -10.50 1.76 -10.41
C LEU A 286 -11.88 2.39 -10.18
N SER A 287 -12.97 1.66 -10.48
CA SER A 287 -14.34 2.13 -10.23
C SER A 287 -14.61 2.38 -8.74
N HIS A 288 -14.14 1.49 -7.87
CA HIS A 288 -14.27 1.62 -6.42
C HIS A 288 -13.44 2.78 -5.87
N LEU A 289 -12.22 2.94 -6.40
CA LEU A 289 -11.30 4.00 -5.97
C LEU A 289 -11.78 5.40 -6.36
N LYS A 290 -12.43 5.54 -7.53
CA LYS A 290 -12.96 6.83 -8.00
C LYS A 290 -14.19 7.28 -7.22
N SER A 291 -15.03 6.36 -6.77
CA SER A 291 -16.26 6.69 -6.04
C SER A 291 -15.96 7.20 -4.62
N ALA A 292 -14.87 6.76 -4.02
CA ALA A 292 -14.52 7.10 -2.64
C ALA A 292 -13.89 8.50 -2.46
N GLY A 293 -13.67 9.23 -3.52
CA GLY A 293 -13.39 10.67 -3.68
C GLY A 293 -12.44 11.38 -2.70
N GLY A 294 -11.32 11.84 -3.19
CA GLY A 294 -10.64 13.12 -2.92
C GLY A 294 -9.78 13.26 -1.67
N THR A 295 -10.07 12.65 -0.52
CA THR A 295 -9.34 12.91 0.74
C THR A 295 -8.62 11.69 1.31
N ILE A 296 -8.96 10.49 0.85
CA ILE A 296 -8.36 9.23 1.31
C ILE A 296 -7.27 8.82 0.33
N PRO A 297 -6.06 8.44 0.78
CA PRO A 297 -5.02 7.88 -0.07
C PRO A 297 -5.47 6.57 -0.71
N MET A 298 -5.69 6.59 -2.02
CA MET A 298 -6.14 5.45 -2.81
C MET A 298 -4.97 4.82 -3.55
N VAL A 299 -4.90 3.50 -3.52
CA VAL A 299 -3.90 2.71 -4.23
C VAL A 299 -4.58 1.68 -5.10
N HIS A 300 -4.36 1.78 -6.39
CA HIS A 300 -4.80 0.80 -7.37
C HIS A 300 -3.77 -0.33 -7.46
N VAL A 301 -4.24 -1.56 -7.29
CA VAL A 301 -3.47 -2.80 -7.50
C VAL A 301 -3.90 -3.37 -8.86
N PRO A 302 -3.20 -3.05 -9.97
CA PRO A 302 -3.64 -3.47 -11.31
C PRO A 302 -3.36 -4.97 -11.56
N PHE A 303 -4.04 -5.85 -10.83
CA PHE A 303 -3.92 -7.30 -10.84
C PHE A 303 -5.24 -7.96 -11.29
N GLY A 304 -5.12 -9.17 -11.84
CA GLY A 304 -6.24 -10.05 -12.13
C GLY A 304 -7.13 -9.63 -13.31
N ILE A 305 -8.26 -10.35 -13.43
CA ILE A 305 -9.20 -10.23 -14.54
C ILE A 305 -9.79 -8.82 -14.70
N ALA A 306 -9.89 -8.06 -13.60
CA ALA A 306 -10.37 -6.68 -13.62
C ALA A 306 -9.45 -5.73 -14.40
N ASN A 307 -8.19 -6.12 -14.61
CA ASN A 307 -7.12 -5.27 -15.13
C ASN A 307 -6.49 -5.78 -16.43
N VAL A 308 -7.03 -6.83 -17.02
CA VAL A 308 -6.63 -7.30 -18.34
C VAL A 308 -6.98 -6.21 -19.37
N ARG A 309 -5.97 -5.67 -20.05
CA ARG A 309 -6.21 -4.75 -21.17
C ARG A 309 -6.84 -5.55 -22.33
N ALA A 310 -8.00 -5.10 -22.81
CA ALA A 310 -8.66 -5.66 -23.98
C ALA A 310 -7.84 -5.41 -25.25
#